data_e3643fa7d964eac98c7ee90d1091fc6f
#
_entry.id   e3643fa7d964eac98c7ee90d1091fc6f
#
_cell.length_a   1.000
_cell.length_b   1.000
_cell.length_c   1.000
_cell.angle_alpha   90.00
_cell.angle_beta   90.00
_cell.angle_gamma   90.00
#
_symmetry.space_group_name_H-M   'P 1'
#
loop_
_entity.id
_entity.type
_entity.pdbx_description
1 polymer ?
#
loop_
_entity_poly.entity_id
_entity_poly.type
_entity_poly.pdbx_seq_one_letter_code
_entity_poly.pdbx_strand_id
1 'polypeptide(L)'
;VNGQAFSVVICTFNGAARIEPVLTALAGLNGGSGHEIVLVDNCSTDGVAAIASAIWTQVGRPAIDFRVISETTQGLSAARRAGVRAATRDIVVFCDDDNLLSSDYLEVAAAILADQTIGATGGPNTPMTDGDMSPLFFSYAALAAVGAQALASGEIDQLWGAGLVVRRKLLVELYDTPGFPLLVGRRGSALTCGEDLEICLGVCLLGYRLWYDERLTLRHIVPAERIDATYIRGLTEGFKAAHPVLSRYVELRTMANQTFRQR
;
A
#
# COMPACT_ATOMS: atom_id res chain seq x y z
N VAL A 1 -19.01 9.38 -12.70
CA VAL A 1 -18.54 8.96 -11.36
C VAL A 1 -18.05 10.20 -10.65
N ASN A 2 -19.00 11.04 -10.16
CA ASN A 2 -18.68 12.34 -9.58
C ASN A 2 -18.47 12.22 -8.08
N GLY A 3 -17.31 12.65 -7.59
CA GLY A 3 -17.15 13.15 -6.24
C GLY A 3 -16.53 12.22 -5.19
N GLN A 4 -16.06 11.00 -5.51
CA GLN A 4 -15.35 10.20 -4.51
C GLN A 4 -13.97 10.79 -4.25
N ALA A 5 -13.73 11.25 -3.02
CA ALA A 5 -12.44 11.78 -2.58
C ALA A 5 -11.60 10.67 -1.91
N PHE A 6 -10.28 10.77 -2.07
CA PHE A 6 -9.31 9.79 -1.57
C PHE A 6 -8.26 10.46 -0.70
N SER A 7 -7.78 9.73 0.29
CA SER A 7 -6.57 10.05 1.03
C SER A 7 -5.44 9.16 0.52
N VAL A 8 -4.47 9.72 -0.18
CA VAL A 8 -3.25 9.01 -0.55
C VAL A 8 -2.28 9.12 0.62
N VAL A 9 -1.95 8.00 1.24
CA VAL A 9 -1.03 7.91 2.36
C VAL A 9 0.32 7.41 1.86
N ILE A 10 1.35 8.25 1.99
CA ILE A 10 2.73 7.92 1.64
C ILE A 10 3.49 7.67 2.94
N CYS A 11 3.99 6.45 3.14
CA CYS A 11 4.87 6.14 4.26
C CYS A 11 6.31 6.19 3.78
N THR A 12 7.17 7.00 4.40
CA THR A 12 8.57 7.13 4.00
C THR A 12 9.53 7.00 5.18
N PHE A 13 10.65 6.35 4.94
CA PHE A 13 11.82 6.30 5.81
C PHE A 13 13.06 6.49 4.94
N ASN A 14 13.75 7.62 5.11
CA ASN A 14 14.93 8.00 4.32
C ASN A 14 14.63 7.93 2.80
N GLY A 15 13.52 8.56 2.39
CA GLY A 15 13.04 8.54 1.01
C GLY A 15 13.39 9.79 0.19
N ALA A 16 14.24 10.69 0.67
CA ALA A 16 14.53 11.98 0.01
C ALA A 16 14.95 11.84 -1.46
N ALA A 17 15.72 10.81 -1.79
CA ALA A 17 16.18 10.55 -3.16
C ALA A 17 15.10 9.96 -4.09
N ARG A 18 13.95 9.50 -3.55
CA ARG A 18 12.91 8.79 -4.33
C ARG A 18 11.58 9.54 -4.41
N ILE A 19 11.37 10.51 -3.52
CA ILE A 19 10.03 11.10 -3.32
C ILE A 19 9.59 12.02 -4.48
N GLU A 20 10.52 12.64 -5.21
CA GLU A 20 10.19 13.61 -6.27
C GLU A 20 9.36 12.99 -7.40
N PRO A 21 9.74 11.88 -8.03
CA PRO A 21 8.93 11.26 -9.09
C PRO A 21 7.56 10.80 -8.57
N VAL A 22 7.44 10.38 -7.31
CA VAL A 22 6.16 9.99 -6.69
C VAL A 22 5.24 11.20 -6.56
N LEU A 23 5.70 12.30 -5.99
CA LEU A 23 4.91 13.53 -5.85
C LEU A 23 4.51 14.11 -7.21
N THR A 24 5.40 14.03 -8.20
CA THR A 24 5.11 14.47 -9.58
C THR A 24 4.00 13.61 -10.19
N ALA A 25 4.03 12.29 -10.02
CA ALA A 25 2.97 11.40 -10.50
C ALA A 25 1.64 11.70 -9.81
N LEU A 26 1.65 11.93 -8.50
CA LEU A 26 0.45 12.28 -7.73
C LEU A 26 -0.14 13.65 -8.12
N ALA A 27 0.70 14.62 -8.48
CA ALA A 27 0.23 15.88 -9.03
C ALA A 27 -0.44 15.72 -10.41
N GLY A 28 -0.11 14.65 -11.14
CA GLY A 28 -0.69 14.29 -12.44
C GLY A 28 -1.98 13.46 -12.37
N LEU A 29 -2.48 13.10 -11.18
CA LEU A 29 -3.68 12.28 -11.05
C LEU A 29 -4.91 12.97 -11.68
N ASN A 30 -5.69 12.20 -12.42
CA ASN A 30 -6.99 12.63 -12.92
C ASN A 30 -7.99 12.72 -11.75
N GLY A 31 -9.11 13.37 -12.03
CA GLY A 31 -10.21 13.46 -11.07
C GLY A 31 -10.37 14.84 -10.48
N GLY A 32 -11.46 14.96 -9.74
CA GLY A 32 -11.95 16.25 -9.21
C GLY A 32 -11.13 16.77 -8.03
N SER A 33 -11.57 17.90 -7.53
CA SER A 33 -11.09 18.46 -6.28
C SER A 33 -11.46 17.58 -5.08
N GLY A 34 -10.69 17.68 -4.01
CA GLY A 34 -11.03 17.08 -2.73
C GLY A 34 -10.19 15.87 -2.32
N HIS A 35 -9.27 15.39 -3.16
CA HIS A 35 -8.25 14.43 -2.72
C HIS A 35 -7.28 15.07 -1.74
N GLU A 36 -6.63 14.27 -0.94
CA GLU A 36 -5.55 14.70 -0.07
C GLU A 36 -4.38 13.73 -0.13
N ILE A 37 -3.19 14.23 0.13
CA ILE A 37 -1.97 13.45 0.29
C ILE A 37 -1.45 13.66 1.70
N VAL A 38 -1.26 12.56 2.41
CA VAL A 38 -0.66 12.53 3.75
C VAL A 38 0.67 11.82 3.66
N LEU A 39 1.77 12.57 3.69
CA LEU A 39 3.10 11.99 3.78
C LEU A 39 3.44 11.78 5.26
N VAL A 40 3.75 10.55 5.61
CA VAL A 40 4.16 10.15 6.95
C VAL A 40 5.68 9.95 6.98
N ASP A 41 6.39 10.86 7.60
CA ASP A 41 7.82 10.74 7.87
C ASP A 41 8.02 9.84 9.10
N ASN A 42 8.48 8.62 8.86
CA ASN A 42 8.65 7.61 9.91
C ASN A 42 10.11 7.54 10.39
N CYS A 43 10.53 8.54 11.16
CA CYS A 43 11.89 8.64 11.75
C CYS A 43 13.01 8.83 10.72
N SER A 44 12.79 9.55 9.63
CA SER A 44 13.83 9.83 8.64
C SER A 44 14.90 10.80 9.19
N THR A 45 16.11 10.65 8.66
CA THR A 45 17.27 11.50 9.00
C THR A 45 17.82 12.26 7.79
N ASP A 46 17.22 12.05 6.60
CA ASP A 46 17.67 12.61 5.32
C ASP A 46 16.94 13.91 4.90
N GLY A 47 16.03 14.39 5.75
CA GLY A 47 15.30 15.63 5.49
C GLY A 47 14.14 15.49 4.52
N VAL A 48 13.65 14.27 4.24
CA VAL A 48 12.57 14.00 3.27
C VAL A 48 11.33 14.85 3.50
N ALA A 49 10.95 15.16 4.74
CA ALA A 49 9.79 16.00 5.06
C ALA A 49 9.88 17.41 4.47
N ALA A 50 11.04 18.07 4.64
CA ALA A 50 11.27 19.40 4.08
C ALA A 50 11.39 19.35 2.55
N ILE A 51 12.09 18.35 2.01
CA ILE A 51 12.27 18.13 0.57
C ILE A 51 10.92 17.89 -0.10
N ALA A 52 10.07 17.02 0.43
CA ALA A 52 8.74 16.73 -0.09
C ALA A 52 7.85 17.98 -0.11
N SER A 53 7.89 18.79 0.96
CA SER A 53 7.14 20.05 1.04
C SER A 53 7.60 21.05 -0.02
N ALA A 54 8.90 21.18 -0.23
CA ALA A 54 9.46 22.05 -1.26
C ALA A 54 9.08 21.59 -2.68
N ILE A 55 9.17 20.29 -2.96
CA ILE A 55 8.76 19.71 -4.24
C ILE A 55 7.26 19.97 -4.46
N TRP A 56 6.39 19.66 -3.47
CA TRP A 56 4.95 19.86 -3.62
C TRP A 56 4.57 21.33 -3.89
N THR A 57 5.28 22.27 -3.32
CA THR A 57 5.08 23.69 -3.61
C THR A 57 5.31 24.02 -5.10
N GLN A 58 6.16 23.27 -5.78
CA GLN A 58 6.48 23.48 -7.19
C GLN A 58 5.55 22.72 -8.16
N VAL A 59 5.26 21.45 -7.84
CA VAL A 59 4.53 20.53 -8.74
C VAL A 59 3.08 20.32 -8.33
N GLY A 60 2.71 20.62 -7.08
CA GLY A 60 1.41 20.32 -6.51
C GLY A 60 0.27 21.11 -7.13
N ARG A 61 -0.91 20.54 -7.06
CA ARG A 61 -2.15 21.17 -7.55
C ARG A 61 -2.92 21.78 -6.37
N PRO A 62 -3.42 23.02 -6.49
CA PRO A 62 -4.21 23.65 -5.43
C PRO A 62 -5.48 22.88 -5.02
N ALA A 63 -5.95 21.98 -5.90
CA ALA A 63 -7.13 21.15 -5.65
C ALA A 63 -6.85 19.89 -4.81
N ILE A 64 -5.58 19.60 -4.48
CA ILE A 64 -5.16 18.46 -3.69
C ILE A 64 -4.47 18.98 -2.43
N ASP A 65 -5.05 18.68 -1.27
CA ASP A 65 -4.45 19.02 0.02
C ASP A 65 -3.20 18.16 0.25
N PHE A 66 -2.07 18.79 0.59
CA PHE A 66 -0.84 18.07 0.93
C PHE A 66 -0.41 18.43 2.34
N ARG A 67 -0.12 17.40 3.14
CA ARG A 67 0.47 17.60 4.46
C ARG A 67 1.47 16.53 4.81
N VAL A 68 2.45 16.92 5.60
CA VAL A 68 3.45 16.03 6.18
C VAL A 68 3.15 15.86 7.67
N ILE A 69 3.19 14.63 8.14
CA ILE A 69 3.11 14.28 9.56
C ILE A 69 4.32 13.45 9.95
N SER A 70 4.71 13.48 11.22
CA SER A 70 5.79 12.66 11.77
C SER A 70 5.22 11.53 12.62
N GLU A 71 5.74 10.31 12.42
CA GLU A 71 5.48 9.16 13.28
C GLU A 71 6.81 8.72 13.91
N THR A 72 6.88 8.78 15.24
CA THR A 72 8.10 8.51 16.02
C THR A 72 8.33 7.04 16.36
N THR A 73 7.29 6.20 16.20
CA THR A 73 7.43 4.75 16.31
C THR A 73 7.89 4.19 14.98
N GLN A 74 9.16 3.78 14.90
CA GLN A 74 9.72 3.26 13.66
C GLN A 74 9.05 1.94 13.25
N GLY A 75 8.56 1.87 12.01
CA GLY A 75 7.96 0.69 11.38
C GLY A 75 6.82 1.04 10.44
N LEU A 76 6.71 0.32 9.32
CA LEU A 76 5.73 0.60 8.27
C LEU A 76 4.28 0.52 8.77
N SER A 77 3.97 -0.45 9.64
CA SER A 77 2.63 -0.54 10.23
C SER A 77 2.29 0.65 11.13
N ALA A 78 3.26 1.19 11.88
CA ALA A 78 3.06 2.40 12.68
C ALA A 78 2.81 3.62 11.78
N ALA A 79 3.59 3.77 10.71
CA ALA A 79 3.44 4.83 9.74
C ALA A 79 2.08 4.75 9.03
N ARG A 80 1.67 3.57 8.55
CA ARG A 80 0.35 3.36 7.93
C ARG A 80 -0.79 3.70 8.89
N ARG A 81 -0.71 3.26 10.15
CA ARG A 81 -1.70 3.60 11.18
C ARG A 81 -1.79 5.11 11.41
N ALA A 82 -0.66 5.79 11.53
CA ALA A 82 -0.62 7.25 11.69
C ALA A 82 -1.25 7.95 10.47
N GLY A 83 -0.93 7.52 9.26
CA GLY A 83 -1.50 8.02 8.02
C GLY A 83 -3.01 7.84 7.94
N VAL A 84 -3.52 6.64 8.28
CA VAL A 84 -4.97 6.35 8.30
C VAL A 84 -5.71 7.21 9.33
N ARG A 85 -5.12 7.46 10.49
CA ARG A 85 -5.70 8.35 11.52
C ARG A 85 -5.72 9.81 11.08
N ALA A 86 -4.68 10.25 10.37
CA ALA A 86 -4.63 11.58 9.80
C ALA A 86 -5.53 11.74 8.57
N ALA A 87 -5.79 10.66 7.81
CA ALA A 87 -6.66 10.67 6.64
C ALA A 87 -8.08 11.11 6.99
N THR A 88 -8.69 11.91 6.11
CA THR A 88 -10.05 12.45 6.31
C THR A 88 -11.07 11.95 5.29
N ARG A 89 -10.62 11.32 4.20
CA ARG A 89 -11.50 10.79 3.15
C ARG A 89 -11.92 9.35 3.44
N ASP A 90 -13.03 8.90 2.85
CA ASP A 90 -13.60 7.57 3.11
C ASP A 90 -12.78 6.41 2.53
N ILE A 91 -11.87 6.70 1.61
CA ILE A 91 -11.01 5.71 0.96
C ILE A 91 -9.55 6.14 1.11
N VAL A 92 -8.73 5.20 1.55
CA VAL A 92 -7.27 5.34 1.66
C VAL A 92 -6.59 4.57 0.53
N VAL A 93 -5.58 5.19 -0.08
CA VAL A 93 -4.64 4.55 -0.99
C VAL A 93 -3.28 4.55 -0.33
N PHE A 94 -2.70 3.39 -0.09
CA PHE A 94 -1.30 3.29 0.31
C PHE A 94 -0.41 3.41 -0.92
N CYS A 95 0.42 4.42 -0.94
CA CYS A 95 1.41 4.68 -1.99
C CYS A 95 2.78 4.73 -1.33
N ASP A 96 3.67 3.80 -1.65
CA ASP A 96 5.02 3.84 -1.11
C ASP A 96 5.84 4.95 -1.78
N ASP A 97 6.96 5.35 -1.16
CA ASP A 97 7.83 6.44 -1.65
C ASP A 97 8.63 6.07 -2.92
N ASP A 98 8.28 4.93 -3.53
CA ASP A 98 8.82 4.39 -4.78
C ASP A 98 7.72 3.91 -5.75
N ASN A 99 6.45 4.30 -5.51
CA ASN A 99 5.32 3.92 -6.35
C ASN A 99 4.80 5.12 -7.16
N LEU A 100 4.67 4.96 -8.47
CA LEU A 100 4.09 5.95 -9.36
C LEU A 100 2.74 5.44 -9.87
N LEU A 101 1.67 5.93 -9.28
CA LEU A 101 0.30 5.58 -9.68
C LEU A 101 0.01 6.09 -11.10
N SER A 102 -0.75 5.33 -11.91
CA SER A 102 -1.28 5.82 -13.18
C SER A 102 -2.21 7.02 -12.96
N SER A 103 -2.31 7.90 -13.93
CA SER A 103 -3.11 9.13 -13.79
C SER A 103 -4.59 8.88 -13.51
N ASP A 104 -5.14 7.76 -13.96
CA ASP A 104 -6.53 7.33 -13.79
C ASP A 104 -6.76 6.40 -12.59
N TYR A 105 -5.73 6.16 -11.76
CA TYR A 105 -5.75 5.20 -10.66
C TYR A 105 -6.95 5.40 -9.72
N LEU A 106 -7.21 6.64 -9.31
CA LEU A 106 -8.30 6.96 -8.38
C LEU A 106 -9.68 6.81 -9.01
N GLU A 107 -9.80 7.10 -10.32
CA GLU A 107 -11.04 6.94 -11.07
C GLU A 107 -11.41 5.45 -11.21
N VAL A 108 -10.43 4.61 -11.54
CA VAL A 108 -10.59 3.16 -11.61
C VAL A 108 -10.95 2.60 -10.23
N ALA A 109 -10.23 3.01 -9.16
CA ALA A 109 -10.53 2.59 -7.80
C ALA A 109 -11.95 2.98 -7.36
N ALA A 110 -12.41 4.19 -7.70
CA ALA A 110 -13.77 4.64 -7.41
C ALA A 110 -14.82 3.75 -8.10
N ALA A 111 -14.59 3.41 -9.36
CA ALA A 111 -15.49 2.54 -10.11
C ALA A 111 -15.60 1.13 -9.50
N ILE A 112 -14.49 0.54 -9.05
CA ILE A 112 -14.46 -0.77 -8.39
C ILE A 112 -15.18 -0.70 -7.04
N LEU A 113 -14.87 0.31 -6.23
CA LEU A 113 -15.45 0.47 -4.90
C LEU A 113 -16.90 0.99 -4.92
N ALA A 114 -17.51 1.21 -6.08
CA ALA A 114 -18.96 1.37 -6.19
C ALA A 114 -19.69 0.11 -5.69
N ASP A 115 -19.11 -1.09 -5.85
CA ASP A 115 -19.57 -2.30 -5.18
C ASP A 115 -19.19 -2.24 -3.68
N GLN A 116 -20.22 -2.08 -2.85
CA GLN A 116 -20.07 -1.92 -1.40
C GLN A 116 -19.59 -3.19 -0.70
N THR A 117 -19.58 -4.35 -1.34
CA THR A 117 -19.07 -5.61 -0.79
C THR A 117 -17.54 -5.73 -0.94
N ILE A 118 -16.92 -4.90 -1.79
CA ILE A 118 -15.47 -4.84 -1.93
C ILE A 118 -14.91 -3.90 -0.87
N GLY A 119 -14.06 -4.44 0.00
CA GLY A 119 -13.40 -3.70 1.09
C GLY A 119 -12.04 -3.12 0.68
N ALA A 120 -11.32 -3.83 -0.20
CA ALA A 120 -10.03 -3.39 -0.71
C ALA A 120 -9.83 -3.83 -2.17
N THR A 121 -9.00 -3.07 -2.90
CA THR A 121 -8.63 -3.36 -4.29
C THR A 121 -7.18 -2.97 -4.55
N GLY A 122 -6.60 -3.58 -5.58
CA GLY A 122 -5.24 -3.33 -6.04
C GLY A 122 -5.04 -3.92 -7.43
N GLY A 123 -3.89 -3.69 -8.03
CA GLY A 123 -3.63 -4.11 -9.39
C GLY A 123 -2.19 -4.53 -9.66
N PRO A 124 -1.77 -4.60 -10.92
CA PRO A 124 -0.43 -4.99 -11.31
C PRO A 124 0.57 -3.84 -11.13
N ASN A 125 1.81 -4.20 -10.79
CA ASN A 125 2.92 -3.28 -10.63
C ASN A 125 3.98 -3.54 -11.69
N THR A 126 4.29 -2.53 -12.51
CA THR A 126 5.36 -2.62 -13.50
C THR A 126 6.68 -2.13 -12.89
N PRO A 127 7.76 -2.91 -12.93
CA PRO A 127 9.03 -2.46 -12.37
C PRO A 127 9.65 -1.34 -13.22
N MET A 128 10.26 -0.37 -12.55
CA MET A 128 11.16 0.63 -13.12
C MET A 128 12.52 0.45 -12.47
N THR A 129 13.53 0.13 -13.25
CA THR A 129 14.90 -0.05 -12.76
C THR A 129 15.89 0.36 -13.82
N ASP A 130 17.03 0.89 -13.40
CA ASP A 130 18.19 1.15 -14.26
C ASP A 130 19.11 -0.08 -14.38
N GLY A 131 18.83 -1.14 -13.64
CA GLY A 131 19.58 -2.39 -13.64
C GLY A 131 18.95 -3.48 -14.49
N ASP A 132 19.77 -4.44 -14.93
CA ASP A 132 19.29 -5.63 -15.61
C ASP A 132 18.59 -6.57 -14.62
N MET A 133 17.31 -6.80 -14.83
CA MET A 133 16.57 -7.79 -14.04
C MET A 133 16.92 -9.18 -14.50
N SER A 134 17.60 -9.92 -13.63
CA SER A 134 18.00 -11.30 -13.91
C SER A 134 16.78 -12.24 -13.97
N PRO A 135 16.88 -13.40 -14.67
CA PRO A 135 15.85 -14.43 -14.61
C PRO A 135 15.53 -14.89 -13.18
N LEU A 136 16.52 -14.85 -12.28
CA LEU A 136 16.31 -15.13 -10.85
C LEU A 136 15.36 -14.12 -10.20
N PHE A 137 15.52 -12.82 -10.50
CA PHE A 137 14.61 -11.79 -9.96
C PHE A 137 13.17 -12.06 -10.40
N PHE A 138 12.94 -12.35 -11.69
CA PHE A 138 11.58 -12.64 -12.18
C PHE A 138 10.92 -13.82 -11.50
N SER A 139 11.70 -14.83 -11.07
CA SER A 139 11.16 -15.98 -10.32
C SER A 139 10.66 -15.59 -8.91
N TYR A 140 11.10 -14.46 -8.38
CA TYR A 140 10.76 -13.95 -7.05
C TYR A 140 10.12 -12.56 -7.08
N ALA A 141 9.80 -12.03 -8.25
CA ALA A 141 9.30 -10.67 -8.44
C ALA A 141 8.06 -10.37 -7.58
N ALA A 142 7.19 -11.36 -7.40
CA ALA A 142 6.00 -11.24 -6.55
C ALA A 142 6.35 -10.90 -5.08
N LEU A 143 7.48 -11.37 -4.54
CA LEU A 143 7.93 -11.01 -3.18
C LEU A 143 8.32 -9.53 -3.09
N ALA A 144 8.72 -8.92 -4.20
CA ALA A 144 9.04 -7.51 -4.31
C ALA A 144 7.84 -6.66 -4.80
N ALA A 145 6.63 -7.22 -4.79
CA ALA A 145 5.42 -6.60 -5.31
C ALA A 145 5.58 -6.12 -6.76
N VAL A 146 6.10 -6.98 -7.65
CA VAL A 146 6.32 -6.71 -9.08
C VAL A 146 5.61 -7.74 -9.93
N GLY A 147 4.91 -7.28 -10.96
CA GLY A 147 4.14 -8.09 -11.90
C GLY A 147 2.63 -8.04 -11.67
N ALA A 148 1.92 -9.06 -12.12
CA ALA A 148 0.49 -9.24 -11.90
C ALA A 148 0.25 -10.18 -10.71
N GLN A 149 -0.82 -9.96 -9.95
CA GLN A 149 -1.20 -10.79 -8.82
C GLN A 149 -2.21 -11.88 -9.21
N ALA A 150 -2.87 -11.72 -10.35
CA ALA A 150 -3.78 -12.70 -10.95
C ALA A 150 -3.73 -12.62 -12.48
N LEU A 151 -4.30 -13.62 -13.15
CA LEU A 151 -4.36 -13.71 -14.62
C LEU A 151 -5.44 -12.80 -15.22
N ALA A 152 -6.43 -12.40 -14.45
CA ALA A 152 -7.54 -11.54 -14.86
C ALA A 152 -8.13 -10.83 -13.67
N SER A 153 -8.83 -9.72 -13.92
CA SER A 153 -9.57 -8.98 -12.89
C SER A 153 -10.62 -9.85 -12.21
N GLY A 154 -10.70 -9.79 -10.88
CA GLY A 154 -11.63 -10.62 -10.11
C GLY A 154 -11.37 -10.62 -8.62
N GLU A 155 -12.17 -11.41 -7.90
CA GLU A 155 -11.97 -11.65 -6.47
C GLU A 155 -10.66 -12.39 -6.22
N ILE A 156 -9.92 -11.96 -5.18
CA ILE A 156 -8.61 -12.49 -4.83
C ILE A 156 -8.49 -12.66 -3.31
N ASP A 157 -7.56 -13.49 -2.86
CA ASP A 157 -7.37 -13.74 -1.42
C ASP A 157 -6.38 -12.81 -0.76
N GLN A 158 -5.55 -12.10 -1.52
CA GLN A 158 -4.52 -11.21 -1.03
C GLN A 158 -4.20 -10.12 -2.05
N LEU A 159 -3.74 -8.96 -1.58
CA LEU A 159 -3.27 -7.85 -2.39
C LEU A 159 -1.95 -7.34 -1.81
N TRP A 160 -1.08 -6.82 -2.68
CA TRP A 160 0.15 -6.14 -2.25
C TRP A 160 -0.15 -4.79 -1.62
N GLY A 161 0.73 -4.35 -0.71
CA GLY A 161 0.65 -3.04 -0.07
C GLY A 161 0.90 -1.87 -1.00
N ALA A 162 1.69 -2.09 -2.06
CA ALA A 162 1.98 -1.11 -3.10
C ALA A 162 0.72 -0.80 -3.91
N GLY A 163 0.18 0.40 -3.76
CA GLY A 163 -1.06 0.83 -4.40
C GLY A 163 -2.34 0.27 -3.76
N LEU A 164 -2.29 -0.34 -2.59
CA LEU A 164 -3.45 -0.91 -1.93
C LEU A 164 -4.50 0.16 -1.60
N VAL A 165 -5.70 0.00 -2.14
CA VAL A 165 -6.85 0.86 -1.89
C VAL A 165 -7.79 0.18 -0.91
N VAL A 166 -8.14 0.86 0.20
CA VAL A 166 -8.99 0.28 1.25
C VAL A 166 -10.01 1.30 1.73
N ARG A 167 -11.23 0.86 2.06
CA ARG A 167 -12.19 1.71 2.76
C ARG A 167 -11.64 2.09 4.13
N ARG A 168 -11.51 3.40 4.38
CA ARG A 168 -10.92 3.94 5.61
C ARG A 168 -11.60 3.40 6.88
N LYS A 169 -12.93 3.26 6.87
CA LYS A 169 -13.68 2.73 8.03
C LYS A 169 -13.17 1.35 8.47
N LEU A 170 -12.78 0.47 7.51
CA LEU A 170 -12.27 -0.87 7.82
C LEU A 170 -10.87 -0.79 8.44
N LEU A 171 -10.01 0.08 7.91
CA LEU A 171 -8.69 0.32 8.49
C LEU A 171 -8.77 0.87 9.91
N VAL A 172 -9.68 1.81 10.17
CA VAL A 172 -9.90 2.35 11.52
C VAL A 172 -10.35 1.24 12.46
N GLU A 173 -11.34 0.43 12.06
CA GLU A 173 -11.84 -0.70 12.87
C GLU A 173 -10.74 -1.71 13.17
N LEU A 174 -9.91 -2.06 12.17
CA LEU A 174 -8.77 -2.95 12.36
C LEU A 174 -7.75 -2.35 13.33
N TYR A 175 -7.33 -1.10 13.14
CA TYR A 175 -6.33 -0.44 13.99
C TYR A 175 -6.83 -0.12 15.40
N ASP A 176 -8.13 -0.09 15.63
CA ASP A 176 -8.74 0.03 16.96
C ASP A 176 -8.94 -1.32 17.63
N THR A 177 -8.77 -2.44 16.90
CA THR A 177 -8.81 -3.78 17.46
C THR A 177 -7.57 -4.02 18.34
N PRO A 178 -7.72 -4.42 19.61
CA PRO A 178 -6.59 -4.67 20.49
C PRO A 178 -5.62 -5.72 19.90
N GLY A 179 -4.35 -5.36 19.84
CA GLY A 179 -3.29 -6.23 19.31
C GLY A 179 -3.10 -6.18 17.80
N PHE A 180 -3.94 -5.47 17.05
CA PHE A 180 -3.71 -5.25 15.61
C PHE A 180 -2.87 -3.98 15.37
N PRO A 181 -1.91 -3.99 14.43
CA PRO A 181 -1.37 -5.14 13.70
C PRO A 181 -0.35 -5.92 14.54
N LEU A 182 -0.24 -7.22 14.29
CA LEU A 182 0.79 -8.08 14.88
C LEU A 182 2.12 -7.98 14.11
N LEU A 183 2.03 -7.70 12.81
CA LEU A 183 3.19 -7.55 11.94
C LEU A 183 3.58 -6.07 11.85
N VAL A 184 4.82 -5.78 12.17
CA VAL A 184 5.32 -4.39 12.21
C VAL A 184 5.71 -3.86 10.83
N GLY A 185 5.82 -4.73 9.82
CA GLY A 185 6.30 -4.38 8.50
C GLY A 185 7.80 -4.02 8.51
N ARG A 186 8.28 -3.36 7.46
CA ARG A 186 9.67 -2.92 7.37
C ARG A 186 10.04 -1.98 8.51
N ARG A 187 11.20 -2.24 9.13
CA ARG A 187 11.71 -1.42 10.23
C ARG A 187 13.21 -1.15 10.03
N GLY A 188 13.56 0.07 9.64
CA GLY A 188 14.92 0.41 9.28
C GLY A 188 15.44 -0.48 8.14
N SER A 189 16.53 -1.19 8.35
CA SER A 189 17.09 -2.16 7.38
C SER A 189 16.47 -3.56 7.46
N ALA A 190 15.61 -3.83 8.45
CA ALA A 190 15.00 -5.15 8.61
C ALA A 190 13.89 -5.36 7.56
N LEU A 191 14.00 -6.43 6.80
CA LEU A 191 13.04 -6.84 5.77
C LEU A 191 11.94 -7.72 6.37
N THR A 192 11.24 -7.22 7.40
CA THR A 192 10.01 -7.84 7.89
C THR A 192 8.88 -7.52 6.92
N CYS A 193 8.02 -8.51 6.66
CA CYS A 193 6.99 -8.46 5.62
C CYS A 193 5.63 -8.92 6.15
N GLY A 194 4.60 -8.80 5.33
CA GLY A 194 3.29 -9.43 5.54
C GLY A 194 2.25 -8.55 6.23
N GLU A 195 2.56 -7.31 6.57
CA GLU A 195 1.62 -6.36 7.18
C GLU A 195 0.49 -5.96 6.23
N ASP A 196 0.74 -5.97 4.92
CA ASP A 196 -0.26 -5.78 3.89
C ASP A 196 -1.21 -6.98 3.77
N LEU A 197 -0.65 -8.19 3.86
CA LEU A 197 -1.45 -9.42 3.91
C LEU A 197 -2.29 -9.48 5.19
N GLU A 198 -1.75 -9.01 6.32
CA GLU A 198 -2.50 -8.92 7.58
C GLU A 198 -3.71 -7.98 7.45
N ILE A 199 -3.53 -6.80 6.81
CA ILE A 199 -4.63 -5.88 6.49
C ILE A 199 -5.67 -6.58 5.60
N CYS A 200 -5.24 -7.25 4.52
CA CYS A 200 -6.12 -7.96 3.61
C CYS A 200 -6.96 -9.02 4.32
N LEU A 201 -6.32 -9.85 5.13
CA LEU A 201 -7.00 -10.88 5.92
C LEU A 201 -7.96 -10.28 6.95
N GLY A 202 -7.58 -9.17 7.58
CA GLY A 202 -8.45 -8.40 8.46
C GLY A 202 -9.71 -7.89 7.75
N VAL A 203 -9.56 -7.31 6.56
CA VAL A 203 -10.69 -6.86 5.72
C VAL A 203 -11.62 -8.03 5.38
N CYS A 204 -11.07 -9.21 5.07
CA CYS A 204 -11.88 -10.42 4.84
C CYS A 204 -12.61 -10.88 6.10
N LEU A 205 -12.00 -10.82 7.28
CA LEU A 205 -12.64 -11.18 8.56
C LEU A 205 -13.78 -10.21 8.92
N LEU A 206 -13.72 -8.96 8.50
CA LEU A 206 -14.81 -7.99 8.60
C LEU A 206 -15.95 -8.25 7.57
N GLY A 207 -15.87 -9.31 6.78
CA GLY A 207 -16.91 -9.74 5.85
C GLY A 207 -16.86 -9.08 4.46
N TYR A 208 -15.76 -8.43 4.12
CA TYR A 208 -15.58 -7.79 2.81
C TYR A 208 -14.72 -8.65 1.89
N ARG A 209 -14.90 -8.45 0.57
CA ARG A 209 -14.09 -9.08 -0.48
C ARG A 209 -12.88 -8.22 -0.83
N LEU A 210 -11.85 -8.87 -1.35
CA LEU A 210 -10.72 -8.22 -2.03
C LEU A 210 -10.90 -8.36 -3.54
N TRP A 211 -10.52 -7.33 -4.28
CA TRP A 211 -10.66 -7.31 -5.74
C TRP A 211 -9.36 -6.90 -6.42
N TYR A 212 -8.87 -7.73 -7.31
CA TYR A 212 -7.77 -7.38 -8.21
C TYR A 212 -8.34 -6.81 -9.51
N ASP A 213 -7.76 -5.72 -10.01
CA ASP A 213 -8.16 -5.14 -11.30
C ASP A 213 -6.93 -4.75 -12.13
N GLU A 214 -6.85 -5.29 -13.35
CA GLU A 214 -5.74 -5.07 -14.27
C GLU A 214 -5.55 -3.60 -14.68
N ARG A 215 -6.56 -2.76 -14.50
CA ARG A 215 -6.53 -1.33 -14.81
C ARG A 215 -5.89 -0.49 -13.70
N LEU A 216 -5.81 -1.00 -12.46
CA LEU A 216 -5.14 -0.33 -11.35
C LEU A 216 -3.62 -0.48 -11.47
N THR A 217 -3.03 0.24 -12.42
CA THR A 217 -1.61 0.11 -12.75
C THR A 217 -0.76 1.13 -12.00
N LEU A 218 0.41 0.71 -11.57
CA LEU A 218 1.46 1.59 -11.08
C LEU A 218 2.83 1.15 -11.59
N ARG A 219 3.79 2.07 -11.58
CA ARG A 219 5.21 1.75 -11.80
C ARG A 219 5.91 1.76 -10.45
N HIS A 220 6.63 0.69 -10.17
CA HIS A 220 7.38 0.50 -8.93
C HIS A 220 8.86 0.71 -9.20
N ILE A 221 9.46 1.73 -8.61
CA ILE A 221 10.90 2.00 -8.71
C ILE A 221 11.63 0.93 -7.90
N VAL A 222 12.38 0.07 -8.59
CA VAL A 222 13.15 -1.02 -7.98
C VAL A 222 14.64 -0.70 -8.15
N PRO A 223 15.30 -0.16 -7.11
CA PRO A 223 16.72 0.11 -7.17
C PRO A 223 17.54 -1.18 -7.39
N ALA A 224 18.71 -1.06 -8.00
CA ALA A 224 19.58 -2.19 -8.32
C ALA A 224 19.90 -3.07 -7.11
N GLU A 225 20.01 -2.48 -5.91
CA GLU A 225 20.26 -3.20 -4.65
C GLU A 225 19.10 -4.12 -4.25
N ARG A 226 17.89 -3.88 -4.76
CA ARG A 226 16.71 -4.73 -4.50
C ARG A 226 16.53 -5.85 -5.51
N ILE A 227 17.40 -5.95 -6.53
CA ILE A 227 17.35 -6.99 -7.55
C ILE A 227 18.28 -8.17 -7.21
N ASP A 228 19.19 -7.99 -6.26
CA ASP A 228 20.20 -8.99 -5.94
C ASP A 228 19.65 -10.20 -5.12
N ALA A 229 20.41 -11.29 -5.13
CA ALA A 229 20.04 -12.51 -4.42
C ALA A 229 20.00 -12.34 -2.89
N THR A 230 20.76 -11.39 -2.33
CA THR A 230 20.81 -11.11 -0.89
C THR A 230 19.51 -10.48 -0.44
N TYR A 231 19.02 -9.51 -1.20
CA TYR A 231 17.75 -8.87 -0.94
C TYR A 231 16.57 -9.85 -1.04
N ILE A 232 16.54 -10.68 -2.11
CA ILE A 232 15.51 -11.72 -2.31
C ILE A 232 15.51 -12.71 -1.14
N ARG A 233 16.69 -13.11 -0.67
CA ARG A 233 16.82 -13.99 0.51
C ARG A 233 16.25 -13.32 1.76
N GLY A 234 16.56 -12.05 1.99
CA GLY A 234 16.04 -11.28 3.11
C GLY A 234 14.51 -11.19 3.08
N LEU A 235 13.89 -10.93 1.92
CA LEU A 235 12.43 -10.94 1.76
C LEU A 235 11.86 -12.32 2.08
N THR A 236 12.48 -13.39 1.58
CA THR A 236 12.03 -14.75 1.83
C THR A 236 12.02 -15.08 3.32
N GLU A 237 13.07 -14.70 4.05
CA GLU A 237 13.13 -14.88 5.51
C GLU A 237 12.10 -14.01 6.24
N GLY A 238 11.86 -12.79 5.77
CA GLY A 238 10.82 -11.91 6.30
C GLY A 238 9.42 -12.53 6.19
N PHE A 239 9.06 -13.10 5.03
CA PHE A 239 7.79 -13.80 4.85
C PHE A 239 7.69 -15.09 5.66
N LYS A 240 8.78 -15.86 5.78
CA LYS A 240 8.81 -17.03 6.67
C LYS A 240 8.53 -16.65 8.12
N ALA A 241 9.10 -15.55 8.59
CA ALA A 241 8.88 -15.05 9.95
C ALA A 241 7.43 -14.60 10.17
N ALA A 242 6.77 -14.03 9.15
CA ALA A 242 5.38 -13.61 9.20
C ALA A 242 4.38 -14.78 9.14
N HIS A 243 4.77 -15.91 8.55
CA HIS A 243 3.90 -17.04 8.27
C HIS A 243 3.07 -17.55 9.49
N PRO A 244 3.62 -17.70 10.71
CA PRO A 244 2.81 -18.16 11.87
C PRO A 244 1.66 -17.23 12.21
N VAL A 245 1.86 -15.90 12.05
CA VAL A 245 0.81 -14.89 12.30
C VAL A 245 -0.24 -14.98 11.19
N LEU A 246 0.17 -14.96 9.93
CA LEU A 246 -0.74 -14.99 8.79
C LEU A 246 -1.56 -16.28 8.74
N SER A 247 -0.96 -17.43 9.06
CA SER A 247 -1.67 -18.72 9.13
C SER A 247 -2.83 -18.66 10.14
N ARG A 248 -2.66 -17.96 11.26
CA ARG A 248 -3.70 -17.82 12.26
C ARG A 248 -4.91 -17.02 11.73
N TYR A 249 -4.67 -15.98 10.97
CA TYR A 249 -5.75 -15.24 10.29
C TYR A 249 -6.49 -16.10 9.26
N VAL A 250 -5.77 -16.93 8.49
CA VAL A 250 -6.36 -17.86 7.52
C VAL A 250 -7.25 -18.90 8.21
N GLU A 251 -6.81 -19.45 9.35
CA GLU A 251 -7.61 -20.37 10.18
C GLU A 251 -8.90 -19.68 10.65
N LEU A 252 -8.80 -18.47 11.21
CA LEU A 252 -9.97 -17.69 11.67
C LEU A 252 -10.95 -17.42 10.54
N ARG A 253 -10.48 -17.03 9.36
CA ARG A 253 -11.32 -16.83 8.16
C ARG A 253 -12.03 -18.11 7.75
N THR A 254 -11.34 -19.25 7.79
CA THR A 254 -11.92 -20.57 7.46
C THR A 254 -13.03 -20.94 8.42
N MET A 255 -12.81 -20.75 9.73
CA MET A 255 -13.82 -21.01 10.77
C MET A 255 -15.04 -20.09 10.62
N ALA A 256 -14.85 -18.81 10.35
CA ALA A 256 -15.92 -17.84 10.12
C ALA A 256 -16.80 -18.27 8.92
N ASN A 257 -16.18 -18.64 7.80
CA ASN A 257 -16.89 -19.11 6.62
C ASN A 257 -17.69 -20.41 6.83
N GLN A 258 -17.20 -21.32 7.66
CA GLN A 258 -17.93 -22.57 8.01
C GLN A 258 -19.16 -22.27 8.87
N THR A 259 -19.05 -21.36 9.83
CA THR A 259 -20.16 -20.95 10.70
C THR A 259 -21.28 -20.26 9.91
N PHE A 260 -20.93 -19.48 8.88
CA PHE A 260 -21.92 -18.83 8.00
C PHE A 260 -22.66 -19.81 7.08
N ARG A 261 -22.04 -20.91 6.66
CA ARG A 261 -22.67 -21.94 5.82
C ARG A 261 -23.59 -22.90 6.59
N GLN A 262 -23.52 -22.91 7.92
CA GLN A 262 -24.35 -23.76 8.78
C GLN A 262 -25.60 -23.05 9.33
N ARG A 263 -25.76 -21.77 9.04
CA ARG A 263 -26.95 -20.96 9.34
C ARG A 263 -27.76 -20.67 8.09
#